data_fa2c16904daf598efd588922f4d9f526
#
_entry.id   fa2c16904daf598efd588922f4d9f526
#
_cell.length_a   1.000
_cell.length_b   1.000
_cell.length_c   1.000
_cell.angle_alpha   90.00
_cell.angle_beta   90.00
_cell.angle_gamma   90.00
#
_symmetry.space_group_name_H-M   'P 1'
#
loop_
_entity.id
_entity.type
_entity.pdbx_description
1 polymer ?
#
loop_
_entity_poly.entity_id
_entity_poly.type
_entity_poly.pdbx_seq_one_letter_code
_entity_poly.pdbx_strand_id
1 'polypeptide(L)'
;QAQLAEAASAGSELAAMEISSHALAQHRVAGCRFAGAVFTNLTQDHLDYHLSMQDYFEAKALLFSEALLQAGPARAVVNGDDPWGAKLAERLGSQCWRSSLSDSTAELRMEDLSMTSRGVSGRLISPLGEGAFQSPLLGRFNLMNLLQAVGVLLQQQLPLPDLLRAV
;
A
#
# COMPACT_ATOMS: atom_id res chain seq x y z
N GLN A 1 6.43 0.46 -19.83
CA GLN A 1 7.35 1.61 -19.92
C GLN A 1 6.84 2.65 -20.92
N ALA A 2 6.39 2.26 -22.13
CA ALA A 2 5.86 3.21 -23.12
C ALA A 2 4.68 4.04 -22.57
N GLN A 3 3.72 3.40 -21.91
CA GLN A 3 2.58 4.10 -21.29
C GLN A 3 3.00 5.09 -20.20
N LEU A 4 3.99 4.76 -19.38
CA LEU A 4 4.52 5.68 -18.37
C LEU A 4 5.23 6.88 -19.00
N ALA A 5 5.97 6.67 -20.07
CA ALA A 5 6.60 7.74 -20.83
C ALA A 5 5.57 8.66 -21.50
N GLU A 6 4.50 8.09 -22.05
CA GLU A 6 3.39 8.84 -22.63
C GLU A 6 2.65 9.67 -21.57
N ALA A 7 2.33 9.07 -20.42
CA ALA A 7 1.69 9.75 -19.30
C ALA A 7 2.55 10.93 -18.79
N ALA A 8 3.87 10.71 -18.62
CA ALA A 8 4.80 11.76 -18.24
C ALA A 8 4.84 12.90 -19.26
N SER A 9 4.86 12.56 -20.56
CA SER A 9 4.85 13.56 -21.65
C SER A 9 3.52 14.33 -21.70
N ALA A 10 2.42 13.72 -21.26
CA ALA A 10 1.11 14.36 -21.11
C ALA A 10 0.96 15.19 -19.82
N GLY A 11 2.00 15.31 -19.02
CA GLY A 11 2.01 16.12 -17.79
C GLY A 11 1.48 15.41 -16.54
N SER A 12 1.38 14.06 -16.54
CA SER A 12 1.00 13.32 -15.34
C SER A 12 2.10 13.41 -14.29
N GLU A 13 1.74 13.85 -13.09
CA GLU A 13 2.67 13.99 -11.96
C GLU A 13 2.78 12.71 -11.13
N LEU A 14 1.76 11.86 -11.16
CA LEU A 14 1.69 10.61 -10.41
C LEU A 14 1.10 9.50 -11.30
N ALA A 15 1.67 8.31 -11.21
CA ALA A 15 1.13 7.10 -11.80
C ALA A 15 1.01 6.01 -10.74
N ALA A 16 -0.19 5.49 -10.55
CA ALA A 16 -0.44 4.31 -9.72
C ALA A 16 -0.67 3.10 -10.63
N MET A 17 -0.05 1.97 -10.29
CA MET A 17 -0.18 0.75 -11.08
C MET A 17 -0.19 -0.49 -10.20
N GLU A 18 -0.94 -1.48 -10.59
CA GLU A 18 -0.88 -2.82 -10.01
C GLU A 18 0.27 -3.62 -10.64
N ILE A 19 1.03 -4.33 -9.79
CA ILE A 19 2.13 -5.17 -10.23
C ILE A 19 1.90 -6.59 -9.71
N SER A 20 1.67 -7.52 -10.63
CA SER A 20 1.49 -8.93 -10.29
C SER A 20 2.82 -9.59 -9.90
N SER A 21 2.74 -10.67 -9.10
CA SER A 21 3.90 -11.50 -8.77
C SER A 21 4.61 -12.08 -10.01
N HIS A 22 3.84 -12.41 -11.05
CA HIS A 22 4.39 -12.84 -12.34
C HIS A 22 5.22 -11.74 -13.00
N ALA A 23 4.73 -10.49 -12.97
CA ALA A 23 5.46 -9.36 -13.54
C ALA A 23 6.79 -9.12 -12.82
N LEU A 24 6.81 -9.31 -11.50
CA LEU A 24 8.02 -9.20 -10.69
C LEU A 24 8.99 -10.36 -10.97
N ALA A 25 8.50 -11.62 -10.93
CA ALA A 25 9.31 -12.80 -11.20
C ALA A 25 9.89 -12.81 -12.63
N GLN A 26 9.18 -12.24 -13.58
CA GLN A 26 9.60 -12.11 -14.99
C GLN A 26 10.34 -10.80 -15.29
N HIS A 27 10.69 -10.00 -14.28
CA HIS A 27 11.42 -8.74 -14.43
C HIS A 27 10.75 -7.73 -15.38
N ARG A 28 9.41 -7.78 -15.56
CA ARG A 28 8.69 -6.87 -16.47
C ARG A 28 8.76 -5.40 -16.06
N VAL A 29 9.05 -5.13 -14.78
CA VAL A 29 9.24 -3.79 -14.22
C VAL A 29 10.71 -3.44 -14.00
N ALA A 30 11.64 -4.23 -14.53
CA ALA A 30 13.06 -3.92 -14.47
C ALA A 30 13.33 -2.54 -15.11
N GLY A 31 14.12 -1.72 -14.41
CA GLY A 31 14.39 -0.33 -14.81
C GLY A 31 13.34 0.69 -14.34
N CYS A 32 12.24 0.27 -13.71
CA CYS A 32 11.38 1.19 -12.97
C CYS A 32 11.97 1.46 -11.58
N ARG A 33 11.79 2.70 -11.10
CA ARG A 33 12.12 3.10 -9.73
C ARG A 33 10.86 3.69 -9.10
N PHE A 34 10.21 2.89 -8.23
CA PHE A 34 8.95 3.30 -7.59
C PHE A 34 9.23 4.25 -6.43
N ALA A 35 8.45 5.33 -6.34
CA ALA A 35 8.52 6.29 -5.24
C ALA A 35 7.87 5.74 -3.96
N GLY A 36 6.93 4.82 -4.09
CA GLY A 36 6.27 4.13 -2.99
C GLY A 36 5.70 2.79 -3.44
N ALA A 37 5.47 1.89 -2.50
CA ALA A 37 4.89 0.57 -2.74
C ALA A 37 3.90 0.19 -1.64
N VAL A 38 2.86 -0.57 -2.02
CA VAL A 38 1.84 -1.07 -1.09
C VAL A 38 1.77 -2.59 -1.18
N PHE A 39 1.81 -3.27 -0.03
CA PHE A 39 1.49 -4.69 0.09
C PHE A 39 0.10 -4.84 0.69
N THR A 40 -0.86 -5.23 -0.11
CA THR A 40 -2.27 -5.32 0.30
C THR A 40 -2.58 -6.60 1.06
N ASN A 41 -2.28 -7.75 0.46
CA ASN A 41 -2.47 -9.08 1.06
C ASN A 41 -1.80 -10.16 0.20
N LEU A 42 -1.73 -11.37 0.76
CA LEU A 42 -1.38 -12.58 0.05
C LEU A 42 -2.34 -13.71 0.44
N THR A 43 -3.29 -13.97 -0.43
CA THR A 43 -4.21 -15.11 -0.32
C THR A 43 -3.78 -16.25 -1.23
N GLN A 44 -4.30 -17.44 -0.99
CA GLN A 44 -4.01 -18.62 -1.81
C GLN A 44 -4.57 -18.42 -3.23
N ASP A 45 -3.67 -18.01 -4.13
CA ASP A 45 -3.94 -17.79 -5.55
C ASP A 45 -2.64 -18.00 -6.34
N HIS A 46 -2.72 -18.15 -7.66
CA HIS A 46 -1.54 -18.27 -8.55
C HIS A 46 -0.55 -19.40 -8.20
N LEU A 47 -1.00 -20.48 -7.51
CA LEU A 47 -0.17 -21.66 -7.23
C LEU A 47 0.03 -22.56 -8.46
N ASP A 48 -0.62 -22.24 -9.58
CA ASP A 48 -0.32 -22.76 -10.91
C ASP A 48 1.04 -22.28 -11.44
N TYR A 49 1.50 -21.13 -10.99
CA TYR A 49 2.78 -20.54 -11.37
C TYR A 49 3.84 -20.62 -10.26
N HIS A 50 3.48 -20.33 -9.03
CA HIS A 50 4.38 -20.38 -7.88
C HIS A 50 4.33 -21.76 -7.22
N LEU A 51 5.50 -22.37 -6.96
CA LEU A 51 5.59 -23.72 -6.41
C LEU A 51 5.07 -23.81 -4.97
N SER A 52 5.04 -22.68 -4.24
CA SER A 52 4.57 -22.59 -2.86
C SER A 52 4.11 -21.16 -2.52
N MET A 53 3.37 -21.01 -1.41
CA MET A 53 3.02 -19.71 -0.87
C MET A 53 4.27 -18.90 -0.47
N GLN A 54 5.36 -19.55 -0.07
CA GLN A 54 6.62 -18.88 0.21
C GLN A 54 7.23 -18.30 -1.07
N ASP A 55 7.26 -19.05 -2.18
CA ASP A 55 7.77 -18.55 -3.46
C ASP A 55 6.92 -17.40 -4.00
N TYR A 56 5.60 -17.51 -3.81
CA TYR A 56 4.67 -16.43 -4.16
C TYR A 56 4.95 -15.15 -3.34
N PHE A 57 5.16 -15.31 -2.03
CA PHE A 57 5.57 -14.21 -1.15
C PHE A 57 6.89 -13.58 -1.58
N GLU A 58 7.94 -14.38 -1.82
CA GLU A 58 9.25 -13.87 -2.24
C GLU A 58 9.15 -13.11 -3.57
N ALA A 59 8.35 -13.61 -4.51
CA ALA A 59 8.10 -12.90 -5.76
C ALA A 59 7.45 -11.53 -5.54
N LYS A 60 6.45 -11.42 -4.67
CA LYS A 60 5.84 -10.11 -4.32
C LYS A 60 6.82 -9.21 -3.54
N ALA A 61 7.64 -9.79 -2.66
CA ALA A 61 8.61 -9.05 -1.87
C ALA A 61 9.70 -8.36 -2.72
N LEU A 62 9.94 -8.82 -3.97
CA LEU A 62 10.86 -8.15 -4.90
C LEU A 62 10.52 -6.68 -5.14
N LEU A 63 9.24 -6.29 -5.08
CA LEU A 63 8.81 -4.89 -5.26
C LEU A 63 9.45 -3.96 -4.21
N PHE A 64 9.71 -4.49 -3.02
CA PHE A 64 10.23 -3.74 -1.88
C PHE A 64 11.77 -3.78 -1.79
N SER A 65 12.43 -4.31 -2.81
CA SER A 65 13.89 -4.34 -2.90
C SER A 65 14.46 -2.96 -3.28
N GLU A 66 15.73 -2.72 -2.90
CA GLU A 66 16.46 -1.50 -3.29
C GLU A 66 16.58 -1.32 -4.81
N ALA A 67 16.45 -2.39 -5.58
CA ALA A 67 16.48 -2.34 -7.05
C ALA A 67 15.23 -1.67 -7.65
N LEU A 68 14.08 -1.82 -7.02
CA LEU A 68 12.79 -1.32 -7.53
C LEU A 68 12.24 -0.15 -6.71
N LEU A 69 12.41 -0.14 -5.39
CA LEU A 69 11.91 0.92 -4.53
C LEU A 69 13.01 1.97 -4.30
N GLN A 70 12.65 3.24 -4.41
CA GLN A 70 13.57 4.35 -4.13
C GLN A 70 14.04 4.31 -2.67
N ALA A 71 15.31 4.61 -2.45
CA ALA A 71 15.85 4.72 -1.10
C ALA A 71 15.20 5.90 -0.35
N GLY A 72 14.99 5.71 0.94
CA GLY A 72 14.44 6.74 1.82
C GLY A 72 13.65 6.13 2.96
N PRO A 73 13.40 6.90 4.03
CA PRO A 73 12.60 6.43 5.16
C PRO A 73 11.16 6.21 4.70
N ALA A 74 10.59 5.09 5.13
CA ALA A 74 9.17 4.76 4.95
C ALA A 74 8.66 4.97 3.50
N ARG A 75 9.10 4.13 2.58
CA ARG A 75 8.64 4.11 1.18
C ARG A 75 7.66 2.99 0.90
N ALA A 76 7.30 2.23 1.91
CA ALA A 76 6.38 1.11 1.81
C ALA A 76 5.22 1.25 2.80
N VAL A 77 4.04 0.82 2.40
CA VAL A 77 2.89 0.60 3.27
C VAL A 77 2.52 -0.87 3.20
N VAL A 78 2.44 -1.52 4.35
CA VAL A 78 2.27 -2.97 4.44
C VAL A 78 1.08 -3.32 5.32
N ASN A 79 0.19 -4.18 4.85
CA ASN A 79 -0.94 -4.66 5.63
C ASN A 79 -0.47 -5.54 6.80
N GLY A 80 -0.50 -5.01 8.02
CA GLY A 80 -0.13 -5.73 9.24
C GLY A 80 -1.18 -6.74 9.70
N ASP A 81 -2.43 -6.64 9.23
CA ASP A 81 -3.49 -7.61 9.52
C ASP A 81 -3.39 -8.88 8.65
N ASP A 82 -2.53 -8.88 7.63
CA ASP A 82 -2.23 -10.04 6.79
C ASP A 82 -0.96 -10.74 7.30
N PRO A 83 -0.95 -12.08 7.51
CA PRO A 83 0.23 -12.79 8.05
C PRO A 83 1.49 -12.63 7.20
N TRP A 84 1.36 -12.57 5.87
CA TRP A 84 2.50 -12.36 4.98
C TRP A 84 2.94 -10.89 4.96
N GLY A 85 1.97 -9.97 5.12
CA GLY A 85 2.24 -8.55 5.32
C GLY A 85 3.01 -8.32 6.62
N ALA A 86 2.60 -8.93 7.72
CA ALA A 86 3.34 -8.86 9.00
C ALA A 86 4.79 -9.35 8.84
N LYS A 87 5.00 -10.50 8.16
CA LYS A 87 6.33 -11.03 7.84
C LYS A 87 7.17 -10.08 6.97
N LEU A 88 6.53 -9.41 6.01
CA LEU A 88 7.20 -8.40 5.17
C LEU A 88 7.58 -7.17 6.00
N ALA A 89 6.69 -6.71 6.88
CA ALA A 89 6.95 -5.58 7.75
C ALA A 89 8.13 -5.82 8.71
N GLU A 90 8.25 -7.03 9.28
CA GLU A 90 9.42 -7.43 10.07
C GLU A 90 10.72 -7.35 9.25
N ARG A 91 10.70 -7.80 8.00
CA ARG A 91 11.86 -7.73 7.09
C ARG A 91 12.27 -6.30 6.75
N LEU A 92 11.29 -5.41 6.54
CA LEU A 92 11.52 -4.03 6.13
C LEU A 92 11.85 -3.10 7.31
N GLY A 93 11.41 -3.44 8.52
CA GLY A 93 11.62 -2.62 9.72
C GLY A 93 11.15 -1.18 9.53
N SER A 94 12.00 -0.21 9.82
CA SER A 94 11.68 1.23 9.70
C SER A 94 11.48 1.74 8.26
N GLN A 95 11.67 0.89 7.26
CA GLN A 95 11.46 1.27 5.85
C GLN A 95 9.98 1.21 5.44
N CYS A 96 9.09 0.70 6.29
CA CYS A 96 7.66 0.66 6.01
C CYS A 96 6.82 1.23 7.14
N TRP A 97 5.58 1.61 6.80
CA TRP A 97 4.49 1.82 7.75
C TRP A 97 3.56 0.61 7.69
N ARG A 98 3.27 0.05 8.86
CA ARG A 98 2.25 -1.00 8.97
C ARG A 98 0.88 -0.35 8.97
N SER A 99 -0.02 -0.84 8.14
CA SER A 99 -1.44 -0.49 8.17
C SER A 99 -2.23 -1.57 8.90
N SER A 100 -3.10 -1.18 9.82
CA SER A 100 -3.95 -2.11 10.54
C SER A 100 -5.31 -1.50 10.89
N LEU A 101 -6.35 -2.34 10.88
CA LEU A 101 -7.68 -2.01 11.39
C LEU A 101 -7.95 -2.69 12.76
N SER A 102 -6.95 -3.35 13.33
CA SER A 102 -7.06 -4.09 14.59
C SER A 102 -5.94 -3.84 15.60
N ASP A 103 -4.74 -3.46 15.13
CA ASP A 103 -3.57 -3.19 15.98
C ASP A 103 -3.45 -1.67 16.23
N SER A 104 -3.69 -1.26 17.48
CA SER A 104 -3.57 0.14 17.90
C SER A 104 -2.12 0.66 17.93
N THR A 105 -1.12 -0.21 17.74
CA THR A 105 0.29 0.18 17.67
C THR A 105 0.80 0.37 16.25
N ALA A 106 -0.03 0.06 15.23
CA ALA A 106 0.34 0.25 13.83
C ALA A 106 0.50 1.75 13.51
N GLU A 107 1.47 2.05 12.67
CA GLU A 107 1.79 3.41 12.22
C GLU A 107 0.62 4.06 11.47
N LEU A 108 -0.09 3.26 10.65
CA LEU A 108 -1.32 3.67 9.96
C LEU A 108 -2.48 2.87 10.51
N ARG A 109 -3.47 3.55 11.06
CA ARG A 109 -4.66 2.90 11.63
C ARG A 109 -5.89 3.80 11.56
N MET A 110 -7.02 3.20 11.79
CA MET A 110 -8.31 3.90 11.91
C MET A 110 -8.91 3.62 13.28
N GLU A 111 -9.42 4.67 13.90
CA GLU A 111 -10.07 4.64 15.21
C GLU A 111 -11.48 5.21 15.11
N ASP A 112 -12.32 4.98 16.14
CA ASP A 112 -13.67 5.52 16.28
C ASP A 112 -14.56 5.23 15.05
N LEU A 113 -14.41 4.04 14.45
CA LEU A 113 -15.13 3.66 13.24
C LEU A 113 -16.64 3.52 13.48
N SER A 114 -17.41 4.29 12.74
CA SER A 114 -18.86 4.20 12.67
C SER A 114 -19.28 3.78 11.26
N MET A 115 -19.92 2.60 11.15
CA MET A 115 -20.37 2.05 9.87
C MET A 115 -21.89 2.17 9.76
N THR A 116 -22.35 2.67 8.60
CA THR A 116 -23.77 2.77 8.25
C THR A 116 -24.01 2.13 6.89
N SER A 117 -25.24 2.04 6.45
CA SER A 117 -25.58 1.59 5.09
C SER A 117 -25.11 2.55 4.00
N ARG A 118 -24.68 3.77 4.35
CA ARG A 118 -24.27 4.82 3.41
C ARG A 118 -22.77 5.05 3.38
N GLY A 119 -22.01 4.36 4.21
CA GLY A 119 -20.56 4.53 4.28
C GLY A 119 -20.01 4.37 5.69
N VAL A 120 -18.78 4.77 5.85
CA VAL A 120 -18.03 4.72 7.10
C VAL A 120 -17.48 6.11 7.44
N SER A 121 -17.40 6.41 8.72
CA SER A 121 -16.67 7.57 9.25
C SER A 121 -15.78 7.14 10.39
N GLY A 122 -14.76 7.93 10.71
CA GLY A 122 -13.83 7.65 11.78
C GLY A 122 -12.69 8.63 11.81
N ARG A 123 -11.61 8.26 12.48
CA ARG A 123 -10.38 9.02 12.58
C ARG A 123 -9.23 8.19 12.00
N LEU A 124 -8.51 8.74 11.05
CA LEU A 124 -7.29 8.16 10.50
C LEU A 124 -6.10 8.70 11.25
N ILE A 125 -5.18 7.82 11.64
CA ILE A 125 -3.96 8.14 12.38
C ILE A 125 -2.75 7.68 11.57
N SER A 126 -1.77 8.56 11.46
CA SER A 126 -0.53 8.31 10.75
C SER A 126 0.67 8.95 11.45
N PRO A 127 1.92 8.61 11.11
CA PRO A 127 3.11 9.30 11.61
C PRO A 127 3.18 10.79 11.24
N LEU A 128 2.41 11.24 10.24
CA LEU A 128 2.41 12.63 9.78
C LEU A 128 1.17 13.43 10.24
N GLY A 129 0.39 12.88 11.15
CA GLY A 129 -0.78 13.52 11.72
C GLY A 129 -2.02 12.65 11.70
N GLU A 130 -3.12 13.21 12.19
CA GLU A 130 -4.40 12.54 12.29
C GLU A 130 -5.54 13.44 11.83
N GLY A 131 -6.68 12.86 11.45
CA GLY A 131 -7.86 13.61 11.09
C GLY A 131 -9.10 12.75 10.88
N ALA A 132 -10.26 13.39 10.98
CA ALA A 132 -11.54 12.74 10.71
C ALA A 132 -11.71 12.51 9.20
N PHE A 133 -12.31 11.38 8.84
CA PHE A 133 -12.67 11.05 7.46
C PHE A 133 -14.11 10.53 7.37
N GLN A 134 -14.66 10.63 6.17
CA GLN A 134 -15.93 10.03 5.83
C GLN A 134 -15.84 9.48 4.41
N SER A 135 -16.20 8.20 4.21
CA SER A 135 -16.11 7.53 2.91
C SER A 135 -17.39 6.76 2.61
N PRO A 136 -17.86 6.76 1.36
CA PRO A 136 -18.97 5.91 0.94
C PRO A 136 -18.57 4.43 0.79
N LEU A 137 -17.29 4.12 0.87
CA LEU A 137 -16.80 2.76 0.74
C LEU A 137 -17.25 1.89 1.93
N LEU A 138 -17.72 0.70 1.63
CA LEU A 138 -18.21 -0.26 2.61
C LEU A 138 -17.30 -1.49 2.67
N GLY A 139 -17.19 -2.06 3.87
CA GLY A 139 -16.47 -3.30 4.09
C GLY A 139 -15.00 -3.12 4.49
N ARG A 140 -14.54 -4.06 5.31
CA ARG A 140 -13.21 -4.03 5.93
C ARG A 140 -12.07 -3.99 4.90
N PHE A 141 -12.23 -4.71 3.79
CA PHE A 141 -11.21 -4.71 2.73
C PHE A 141 -11.05 -3.32 2.08
N ASN A 142 -12.16 -2.66 1.80
CA ASN A 142 -12.13 -1.32 1.22
C ASN A 142 -11.53 -0.30 2.19
N LEU A 143 -11.81 -0.43 3.49
CA LEU A 143 -11.18 0.43 4.51
C LEU A 143 -9.67 0.23 4.58
N MET A 144 -9.19 -1.02 4.51
CA MET A 144 -7.77 -1.30 4.47
C MET A 144 -7.13 -0.70 3.20
N ASN A 145 -7.76 -0.88 2.05
CA ASN A 145 -7.25 -0.31 0.79
C ASN A 145 -7.19 1.23 0.85
N LEU A 146 -8.23 1.87 1.41
CA LEU A 146 -8.26 3.32 1.62
C LEU A 146 -7.15 3.78 2.57
N LEU A 147 -6.98 3.11 3.70
CA LEU A 147 -5.92 3.40 4.66
C LEU A 147 -4.54 3.33 4.01
N GLN A 148 -4.29 2.28 3.23
CA GLN A 148 -3.03 2.08 2.52
C GLN A 148 -2.80 3.11 1.41
N ALA A 149 -3.84 3.45 0.65
CA ALA A 149 -3.75 4.49 -0.37
C ALA A 149 -3.40 5.85 0.24
N VAL A 150 -4.08 6.25 1.32
CA VAL A 150 -3.74 7.48 2.05
C VAL A 150 -2.30 7.40 2.59
N GLY A 151 -1.91 6.27 3.16
CA GLY A 151 -0.57 6.08 3.71
C GLY A 151 0.54 6.28 2.68
N VAL A 152 0.45 5.64 1.50
CA VAL A 152 1.47 5.79 0.47
C VAL A 152 1.51 7.19 -0.13
N LEU A 153 0.37 7.88 -0.24
CA LEU A 153 0.30 9.26 -0.70
C LEU A 153 0.89 10.25 0.31
N LEU A 154 0.68 10.02 1.61
CA LEU A 154 1.34 10.79 2.67
C LEU A 154 2.88 10.66 2.60
N GLN A 155 3.39 9.45 2.32
CA GLN A 155 4.82 9.23 2.10
C GLN A 155 5.36 10.00 0.87
N GLN A 156 4.49 10.36 -0.08
CA GLN A 156 4.79 11.24 -1.22
C GLN A 156 4.56 12.73 -0.89
N GLN A 157 4.38 13.07 0.38
CA GLN A 157 4.23 14.44 0.89
C GLN A 157 2.92 15.14 0.46
N LEU A 158 1.90 14.40 0.04
CA LEU A 158 0.57 14.99 -0.16
C LEU A 158 -0.03 15.36 1.21
N PRO A 159 -0.67 16.55 1.34
CA PRO A 159 -1.21 17.00 2.63
C PRO A 159 -2.35 16.12 3.12
N LEU A 160 -2.29 15.67 4.37
CA LEU A 160 -3.33 14.83 4.98
C LEU A 160 -4.75 15.44 4.85
N PRO A 161 -4.99 16.75 5.08
CA PRO A 161 -6.33 17.31 4.95
C PRO A 161 -6.92 17.17 3.53
N ASP A 162 -6.07 17.21 2.50
CA ASP A 162 -6.52 17.06 1.11
C ASP A 162 -6.90 15.61 0.83
N LEU A 163 -6.11 14.68 1.31
CA LEU A 163 -6.38 13.24 1.20
C LEU A 163 -7.67 12.85 1.92
N LEU A 164 -7.90 13.38 3.13
CA LEU A 164 -9.11 13.08 3.91
C LEU A 164 -10.39 13.70 3.31
N ARG A 165 -10.28 14.73 2.47
CA ARG A 165 -11.41 15.27 1.72
C ARG A 165 -11.73 14.50 0.43
N ALA A 166 -10.75 13.78 -0.08
CA ALA A 166 -10.89 13.02 -1.32
C ALA A 166 -11.46 11.60 -1.14
N VAL A 167 -11.65 11.12 0.10
CA VAL A 167 -12.02 9.72 0.43
C VAL A 167 -13.48 9.53 0.86
#